data_8af5522c6ddbcb5d377a6f1208795183
#
_entry.id   8af5522c6ddbcb5d377a6f1208795183
#
_cell.length_a   1.000
_cell.length_b   1.000
_cell.length_c   1.000
_cell.angle_alpha   90.00
_cell.angle_beta   90.00
_cell.angle_gamma   90.00
#
_symmetry.space_group_name_H-M   'P 1'
#
loop_
_entity.id
_entity.type
_entity.pdbx_description
1 polymer ?
#
loop_
_entity_poly.entity_id
_entity_poly.type
_entity_poly.pdbx_seq_one_letter_code
_entity_poly.pdbx_strand_id
1 'polypeptide(L)'
;MIIRKRTIDETDLRNKRVIIRADFNVPLDHDHQITDDTRIRSTLPTINRTVDEGAKVILCSHLGRPNGKPDPRYSLAPIARRLQRLLGKEVLFAPDCVGPEVEKLVARMKPGDVLLLENLRFHPGEEKNDDAFARSLASLADVYINDAFGAAHRAHASIVGIPRFIKTAAAGYLMKKEIEYLQGAVADPIRPFVAILGGAKVSGKIGVIENLGKRVDKVIIGGGMAFTFLKAMGLEIGNSLVEDDMLDFARGIHEHALLRGVKFYLPVDCVVAAGREPGAETKIVPMQEIPKGWYGMDIGPASVRLFTEAVQNAKTILWNGPMGVFEVDAFSRGTQAMAHAVANAYALTIVGGGETNDAVHRAGESESMSFVSTGGGATLQLLEGKELPGLAALPDQER
;
A
#
# COMPACT_ATOMS: atom_id res chain seq x y z
N MET A 1 -12.91 -5.97 15.95
CA MET A 1 -11.91 -5.88 17.05
C MET A 1 -10.69 -5.20 16.47
N ILE A 2 -10.23 -4.09 17.05
CA ILE A 2 -9.01 -3.40 16.59
C ILE A 2 -7.83 -4.23 17.09
N ILE A 3 -6.95 -4.65 16.18
CA ILE A 3 -5.72 -5.38 16.52
C ILE A 3 -4.78 -4.40 17.22
N ARG A 4 -4.48 -4.64 18.49
CA ARG A 4 -3.49 -3.87 19.24
C ARG A 4 -2.24 -4.73 19.40
N LYS A 5 -1.19 -4.39 18.68
CA LYS A 5 0.11 -5.05 18.76
C LYS A 5 1.04 -4.26 19.66
N ARG A 6 1.96 -4.96 20.36
CA ARG A 6 3.06 -4.30 21.07
C ARG A 6 3.82 -3.41 20.08
N THR A 7 4.12 -2.19 20.49
CA THR A 7 4.81 -1.21 19.67
C THR A 7 6.23 -0.93 20.18
N ILE A 8 7.00 -0.25 19.36
CA ILE A 8 8.36 0.20 19.73
C ILE A 8 8.37 1.05 21.01
N ASP A 9 7.29 1.81 21.29
CA ASP A 9 7.16 2.65 22.49
C ASP A 9 7.12 1.83 23.79
N GLU A 10 6.72 0.56 23.71
CA GLU A 10 6.59 -0.36 24.84
C GLU A 10 7.79 -1.31 24.98
N THR A 11 8.88 -1.00 24.26
CA THR A 11 10.03 -1.91 24.15
C THR A 11 11.30 -1.20 24.59
N ASP A 12 12.05 -1.80 25.53
CA ASP A 12 13.37 -1.31 25.93
C ASP A 12 14.40 -1.63 24.84
N LEU A 13 14.97 -0.59 24.25
CA LEU A 13 15.92 -0.66 23.15
C LEU A 13 17.37 -0.33 23.59
N ARG A 14 17.57 0.20 24.80
CA ARG A 14 18.86 0.73 25.25
C ARG A 14 19.95 -0.33 25.25
N ASN A 15 21.03 -0.01 24.58
CA ASN A 15 22.20 -0.90 24.40
C ASN A 15 21.88 -2.26 23.77
N LYS A 16 20.68 -2.44 23.18
CA LYS A 16 20.28 -3.68 22.49
C LYS A 16 20.73 -3.67 21.03
N ARG A 17 20.96 -4.85 20.50
CA ARG A 17 21.01 -5.07 19.04
C ARG A 17 19.56 -5.17 18.56
N VAL A 18 19.15 -4.26 17.72
CA VAL A 18 17.76 -4.18 17.25
C VAL A 18 17.74 -4.41 15.75
N ILE A 19 17.16 -5.51 15.31
CA ILE A 19 16.90 -5.75 13.89
C ILE A 19 15.56 -5.18 13.50
N ILE A 20 15.55 -4.25 12.53
CA ILE A 20 14.35 -3.61 12.00
C ILE A 20 14.11 -4.15 10.60
N ARG A 21 12.97 -4.83 10.40
CA ARG A 21 12.50 -5.20 9.07
C ARG A 21 11.81 -4.01 8.43
N ALA A 22 12.45 -3.41 7.46
CA ALA A 22 11.97 -2.25 6.70
C ALA A 22 11.54 -2.65 5.28
N ASP A 23 10.67 -1.88 4.64
CA ASP A 23 10.31 -2.05 3.22
C ASP A 23 11.01 -0.99 2.35
N PHE A 24 12.24 -1.29 1.93
CA PHE A 24 13.03 -0.46 1.04
C PHE A 24 12.93 -0.90 -0.43
N ASN A 25 11.84 -1.57 -0.79
CA ASN A 25 11.57 -1.95 -2.18
C ASN A 25 11.09 -0.73 -2.98
N VAL A 26 12.01 0.19 -3.20
CA VAL A 26 11.80 1.46 -3.93
C VAL A 26 11.94 1.27 -5.43
N PRO A 27 11.30 2.10 -6.26
CA PRO A 27 11.53 2.10 -7.71
C PRO A 27 12.93 2.65 -8.04
N LEU A 28 13.56 2.03 -9.01
CA LEU A 28 14.87 2.42 -9.56
C LEU A 28 14.72 2.71 -11.05
N ASP A 29 15.49 3.67 -11.56
CA ASP A 29 15.65 3.90 -13.00
C ASP A 29 16.65 2.90 -13.63
N HIS A 30 16.96 3.09 -14.93
CA HIS A 30 17.90 2.22 -15.66
C HIS A 30 19.35 2.35 -15.17
N ASP A 31 19.68 3.45 -14.50
CA ASP A 31 21.01 3.70 -13.91
C ASP A 31 21.04 3.26 -12.43
N HIS A 32 20.02 2.50 -11.99
CA HIS A 32 19.83 2.02 -10.62
C HIS A 32 19.77 3.15 -9.58
N GLN A 33 19.32 4.36 -9.98
CA GLN A 33 19.07 5.45 -9.06
C GLN A 33 17.64 5.37 -8.51
N ILE A 34 17.49 5.77 -7.26
CA ILE A 34 16.18 5.79 -6.58
C ILE A 34 15.35 6.94 -7.16
N THR A 35 14.21 6.63 -7.76
CA THR A 35 13.28 7.62 -8.33
C THR A 35 12.25 8.10 -7.32
N ASP A 36 11.92 7.29 -6.31
CA ASP A 36 11.04 7.64 -5.20
C ASP A 36 11.58 7.01 -3.90
N ASP A 37 11.83 7.84 -2.87
CA ASP A 37 12.35 7.41 -1.58
C ASP A 37 11.30 7.42 -0.46
N THR A 38 10.01 7.54 -0.79
CA THR A 38 8.90 7.63 0.17
C THR A 38 8.92 6.48 1.19
N ARG A 39 9.17 5.25 0.75
CA ARG A 39 9.26 4.08 1.64
C ARG A 39 10.44 4.15 2.61
N ILE A 40 11.57 4.70 2.17
CA ILE A 40 12.73 4.90 3.05
C ILE A 40 12.38 5.94 4.11
N ARG A 41 11.81 7.08 3.70
CA ARG A 41 11.41 8.17 4.61
C ARG A 41 10.36 7.72 5.63
N SER A 42 9.43 6.88 5.21
CA SER A 42 8.37 6.36 6.09
C SER A 42 8.90 5.53 7.27
N THR A 43 10.09 4.92 7.13
CA THR A 43 10.74 4.13 8.19
C THR A 43 11.67 4.97 9.09
N LEU A 44 12.03 6.20 8.67
CA LEU A 44 12.97 7.04 9.42
C LEU A 44 12.54 7.28 10.88
N PRO A 45 11.26 7.52 11.20
CA PRO A 45 10.85 7.70 12.60
C PRO A 45 11.23 6.52 13.50
N THR A 46 11.05 5.29 13.02
CA THR A 46 11.42 4.06 13.73
C THR A 46 12.94 3.94 13.87
N ILE A 47 13.69 4.24 12.82
CA ILE A 47 15.16 4.20 12.84
C ILE A 47 15.70 5.25 13.81
N ASN A 48 15.24 6.50 13.72
CA ASN A 48 15.70 7.60 14.59
C ASN A 48 15.40 7.29 16.06
N ARG A 49 14.18 6.84 16.39
CA ARG A 49 13.82 6.43 17.75
C ARG A 49 14.79 5.38 18.29
N THR A 50 15.12 4.38 17.47
CA THR A 50 16.01 3.30 17.87
C THR A 50 17.45 3.79 18.08
N VAL A 51 17.93 4.70 17.21
CA VAL A 51 19.25 5.35 17.35
C VAL A 51 19.31 6.22 18.60
N ASP A 52 18.27 7.03 18.85
CA ASP A 52 18.21 7.97 19.95
C ASP A 52 18.17 7.26 21.32
N GLU A 53 17.63 6.05 21.38
CA GLU A 53 17.69 5.18 22.57
C GLU A 53 19.07 4.54 22.77
N GLY A 54 20.04 4.77 21.88
CA GLY A 54 21.37 4.20 21.96
C GLY A 54 21.41 2.71 21.62
N ALA A 55 20.49 2.21 20.79
CA ALA A 55 20.55 0.86 20.27
C ALA A 55 21.60 0.71 19.15
N LYS A 56 22.00 -0.53 18.87
CA LYS A 56 22.75 -0.91 17.67
C LYS A 56 21.73 -1.34 16.61
N VAL A 57 21.56 -0.51 15.58
CA VAL A 57 20.47 -0.66 14.61
C VAL A 57 20.90 -1.52 13.43
N ILE A 58 20.23 -2.64 13.22
CA ILE A 58 20.46 -3.54 12.10
C ILE A 58 19.21 -3.47 11.20
N LEU A 59 19.37 -2.91 9.99
CA LEU A 59 18.29 -2.81 9.02
C LEU A 59 18.32 -4.00 8.07
N CYS A 60 17.18 -4.62 7.83
CA CYS A 60 17.05 -5.67 6.82
C CYS A 60 15.84 -5.40 5.92
N SER A 61 16.02 -5.62 4.63
CA SER A 61 14.98 -5.37 3.64
C SER A 61 15.16 -6.25 2.40
N HIS A 62 14.19 -6.14 1.48
CA HIS A 62 14.27 -6.70 0.15
C HIS A 62 14.22 -5.60 -0.91
N LEU A 63 14.73 -5.89 -2.10
CA LEU A 63 14.61 -5.08 -3.30
C LEU A 63 14.37 -5.99 -4.51
N GLY A 64 13.31 -5.71 -5.25
CA GLY A 64 12.97 -6.45 -6.46
C GLY A 64 12.73 -7.95 -6.26
N ARG A 65 13.00 -8.72 -7.31
CA ARG A 65 12.81 -10.19 -7.35
C ARG A 65 14.03 -10.91 -7.94
N PRO A 66 15.12 -11.03 -7.19
CA PRO A 66 16.37 -11.68 -7.66
C PRO A 66 16.28 -13.21 -7.71
N ASN A 67 15.13 -13.81 -7.33
CA ASN A 67 14.88 -15.26 -7.39
C ASN A 67 15.88 -16.09 -6.58
N GLY A 68 16.26 -15.63 -5.40
CA GLY A 68 17.14 -16.36 -4.48
C GLY A 68 18.61 -16.40 -4.89
N LYS A 69 19.07 -15.44 -5.70
CA LYS A 69 20.46 -15.34 -6.16
C LYS A 69 20.97 -13.90 -6.05
N PRO A 70 22.25 -13.70 -5.69
CA PRO A 70 22.87 -12.38 -5.75
C PRO A 70 22.82 -11.80 -7.18
N ASP A 71 22.33 -10.57 -7.29
CA ASP A 71 22.27 -9.82 -8.53
C ASP A 71 22.54 -8.33 -8.22
N PRO A 72 23.63 -7.74 -8.75
CA PRO A 72 24.00 -6.36 -8.46
C PRO A 72 22.88 -5.32 -8.72
N ARG A 73 21.96 -5.62 -9.64
CA ARG A 73 20.81 -4.76 -9.95
C ARG A 73 19.84 -4.61 -8.76
N TYR A 74 19.86 -5.57 -7.86
CA TYR A 74 18.99 -5.60 -6.67
C TYR A 74 19.77 -5.43 -5.37
N SER A 75 21.03 -4.95 -5.43
CA SER A 75 21.80 -4.64 -4.23
C SER A 75 21.18 -3.46 -3.47
N LEU A 76 21.20 -3.53 -2.14
CA LEU A 76 20.75 -2.44 -1.26
C LEU A 76 21.81 -1.33 -1.07
N ALA A 77 22.97 -1.40 -1.74
CA ALA A 77 24.01 -0.38 -1.64
C ALA A 77 23.53 1.06 -2.00
N PRO A 78 22.68 1.29 -3.03
CA PRO A 78 22.09 2.61 -3.27
C PRO A 78 21.21 3.10 -2.10
N ILE A 79 20.50 2.18 -1.46
CA ILE A 79 19.65 2.48 -0.29
C ILE A 79 20.52 2.88 0.90
N ALA A 80 21.64 2.19 1.16
CA ALA A 80 22.57 2.56 2.23
C ALA A 80 23.08 4.00 2.07
N ARG A 81 23.49 4.39 0.85
CA ARG A 81 23.91 5.77 0.52
C ARG A 81 22.77 6.79 0.73
N ARG A 82 21.54 6.43 0.37
CA ARG A 82 20.38 7.29 0.59
C ARG A 82 20.05 7.47 2.05
N LEU A 83 20.05 6.37 2.83
CA LEU A 83 19.85 6.38 4.28
C LEU A 83 20.90 7.24 4.98
N GLN A 84 22.18 7.12 4.60
CA GLN A 84 23.26 7.94 5.17
C GLN A 84 22.99 9.45 5.01
N ARG A 85 22.51 9.87 3.84
CA ARG A 85 22.14 11.28 3.59
C ARG A 85 20.93 11.70 4.44
N LEU A 86 19.92 10.84 4.57
CA LEU A 86 18.69 11.16 5.30
C LEU A 86 18.89 11.17 6.82
N LEU A 87 19.74 10.30 7.34
CA LEU A 87 20.07 10.21 8.76
C LEU A 87 21.17 11.20 9.19
N GLY A 88 21.90 11.79 8.23
CA GLY A 88 23.03 12.68 8.54
C GLY A 88 24.20 12.01 9.26
N LYS A 89 24.31 10.66 9.16
CA LYS A 89 25.33 9.86 9.84
C LYS A 89 25.74 8.67 8.97
N GLU A 90 26.88 8.08 9.30
CA GLU A 90 27.36 6.88 8.61
C GLU A 90 26.36 5.73 8.73
N VAL A 91 26.13 5.03 7.61
CA VAL A 91 25.37 3.78 7.53
C VAL A 91 26.31 2.71 6.99
N LEU A 92 26.70 1.78 7.85
CA LEU A 92 27.50 0.61 7.47
C LEU A 92 26.67 -0.26 6.51
N PHE A 93 27.35 -0.86 5.54
CA PHE A 93 26.69 -1.78 4.60
C PHE A 93 27.38 -3.13 4.65
N ALA A 94 26.60 -4.19 4.91
CA ALA A 94 27.10 -5.55 4.97
C ALA A 94 27.14 -6.20 3.58
N PRO A 95 28.12 -7.06 3.30
CA PRO A 95 28.23 -7.74 2.01
C PRO A 95 27.17 -8.84 1.80
N ASP A 96 26.50 -9.25 2.86
CA ASP A 96 25.41 -10.24 2.88
C ASP A 96 24.43 -9.93 4.01
N CYS A 97 23.39 -10.71 4.16
CA CYS A 97 22.42 -10.55 5.28
C CYS A 97 22.63 -11.58 6.40
N VAL A 98 23.45 -12.60 6.22
CA VAL A 98 23.83 -13.62 7.21
C VAL A 98 25.29 -14.05 7.03
N GLY A 99 25.81 -14.77 8.00
CA GLY A 99 27.14 -15.39 7.94
C GLY A 99 28.24 -14.64 8.70
N PRO A 100 29.46 -15.22 8.75
CA PRO A 100 30.54 -14.79 9.65
C PRO A 100 30.98 -13.33 9.47
N GLU A 101 30.95 -12.80 8.24
CA GLU A 101 31.32 -11.40 7.99
C GLU A 101 30.28 -10.43 8.55
N VAL A 102 28.98 -10.76 8.44
CA VAL A 102 27.90 -9.99 9.04
C VAL A 102 27.99 -10.02 10.56
N GLU A 103 28.21 -11.19 11.15
CA GLU A 103 28.39 -11.37 12.59
C GLU A 103 29.55 -10.55 13.14
N LYS A 104 30.69 -10.48 12.45
CA LYS A 104 31.83 -9.63 12.80
C LYS A 104 31.49 -8.15 12.76
N LEU A 105 30.72 -7.70 11.76
CA LEU A 105 30.26 -6.31 11.66
C LEU A 105 29.34 -5.98 12.84
N VAL A 106 28.35 -6.82 13.12
CA VAL A 106 27.43 -6.64 14.25
C VAL A 106 28.15 -6.61 15.60
N ALA A 107 29.14 -7.49 15.80
CA ALA A 107 29.93 -7.53 17.05
C ALA A 107 30.73 -6.24 17.31
N ARG A 108 31.13 -5.51 16.25
CA ARG A 108 31.89 -4.26 16.33
C ARG A 108 31.04 -3.01 16.49
N MET A 109 29.73 -3.12 16.28
CA MET A 109 28.81 -1.97 16.39
C MET A 109 28.83 -1.36 17.79
N LYS A 110 28.74 -0.03 17.83
CA LYS A 110 28.58 0.77 19.04
C LYS A 110 27.14 1.25 19.17
N PRO A 111 26.68 1.64 20.37
CA PRO A 111 25.38 2.29 20.53
C PRO A 111 25.21 3.47 19.58
N GLY A 112 24.08 3.49 18.88
CA GLY A 112 23.75 4.49 17.87
C GLY A 112 24.26 4.17 16.45
N ASP A 113 25.07 3.14 16.24
CA ASP A 113 25.48 2.72 14.88
C ASP A 113 24.30 2.14 14.10
N VAL A 114 24.34 2.33 12.78
CA VAL A 114 23.36 1.78 11.84
C VAL A 114 24.07 0.91 10.80
N LEU A 115 23.63 -0.34 10.69
CA LEU A 115 24.09 -1.32 9.70
C LEU A 115 22.92 -1.71 8.81
N LEU A 116 23.05 -1.56 7.49
CA LEU A 116 22.13 -2.14 6.52
C LEU A 116 22.69 -3.46 6.01
N LEU A 117 21.91 -4.53 6.13
CA LEU A 117 22.24 -5.83 5.53
C LEU A 117 21.98 -5.81 4.02
N GLU A 118 22.60 -6.71 3.28
CA GLU A 118 22.30 -6.91 1.86
C GLU A 118 20.90 -7.54 1.66
N ASN A 119 20.42 -7.56 0.45
CA ASN A 119 19.07 -7.96 0.06
C ASN A 119 18.75 -9.38 0.54
N LEU A 120 17.76 -9.48 1.43
CA LEU A 120 17.28 -10.75 1.98
C LEU A 120 16.90 -11.78 0.90
N ARG A 121 16.39 -11.30 -0.25
CA ARG A 121 15.96 -12.16 -1.37
C ARG A 121 17.10 -12.72 -2.22
N PHE A 122 18.34 -12.41 -1.88
CA PHE A 122 19.46 -13.15 -2.44
C PHE A 122 19.55 -14.58 -1.89
N HIS A 123 18.85 -14.83 -0.77
CA HIS A 123 18.72 -16.16 -0.17
C HIS A 123 17.33 -16.75 -0.45
N PRO A 124 17.25 -17.96 -1.04
CA PRO A 124 15.96 -18.61 -1.30
C PRO A 124 15.17 -18.93 -0.01
N GLY A 125 15.87 -19.00 1.13
CA GLY A 125 15.27 -19.22 2.45
C GLY A 125 14.32 -18.08 2.90
N GLU A 126 14.51 -16.85 2.40
CA GLU A 126 13.64 -15.74 2.73
C GLU A 126 12.19 -16.00 2.29
N GLU A 127 11.97 -16.23 1.00
CA GLU A 127 10.62 -16.41 0.46
C GLU A 127 9.98 -17.77 0.86
N LYS A 128 10.80 -18.76 1.20
CA LYS A 128 10.36 -20.08 1.67
C LYS A 128 10.07 -20.11 3.17
N ASN A 129 10.31 -19.02 3.89
CA ASN A 129 10.21 -18.96 5.35
C ASN A 129 11.03 -20.06 6.03
N ASP A 130 12.27 -20.26 5.57
CA ASP A 130 13.18 -21.29 6.06
C ASP A 130 13.63 -21.00 7.50
N ASP A 131 13.51 -22.00 8.37
CA ASP A 131 13.80 -21.85 9.79
C ASP A 131 15.29 -21.64 10.09
N ALA A 132 16.19 -22.24 9.32
CA ALA A 132 17.64 -22.06 9.52
C ALA A 132 18.05 -20.64 9.13
N PHE A 133 17.52 -20.13 8.02
CA PHE A 133 17.73 -18.75 7.59
C PHE A 133 17.13 -17.74 8.59
N ALA A 134 15.91 -17.98 9.08
CA ALA A 134 15.30 -17.14 10.10
C ALA A 134 16.09 -17.13 11.42
N ARG A 135 16.62 -18.27 11.86
CA ARG A 135 17.52 -18.36 13.04
C ARG A 135 18.81 -17.58 12.85
N SER A 136 19.41 -17.66 11.66
CA SER A 136 20.63 -16.91 11.35
C SER A 136 20.40 -15.40 11.42
N LEU A 137 19.29 -14.90 10.88
CA LEU A 137 18.90 -13.49 11.02
C LEU A 137 18.61 -13.13 12.49
N ALA A 138 17.87 -13.96 13.21
CA ALA A 138 17.51 -13.73 14.60
C ALA A 138 18.74 -13.68 15.54
N SER A 139 19.80 -14.45 15.26
CA SER A 139 21.03 -14.48 16.06
C SER A 139 21.78 -13.13 16.06
N LEU A 140 21.54 -12.28 15.08
CA LEU A 140 22.15 -10.97 14.96
C LEU A 140 21.63 -9.97 16.00
N ALA A 141 20.45 -10.20 16.60
CA ALA A 141 19.76 -9.18 17.39
C ALA A 141 19.11 -9.71 18.67
N ASP A 142 18.85 -8.80 19.61
CA ASP A 142 18.18 -9.06 20.88
C ASP A 142 16.69 -8.69 20.79
N VAL A 143 16.34 -7.75 19.88
CA VAL A 143 14.99 -7.23 19.67
C VAL A 143 14.68 -7.22 18.16
N TYR A 144 13.46 -7.59 17.81
CA TYR A 144 12.94 -7.51 16.45
C TYR A 144 11.86 -6.43 16.35
N ILE A 145 11.98 -5.55 15.36
CA ILE A 145 10.96 -4.55 15.02
C ILE A 145 10.48 -4.81 13.59
N ASN A 146 9.18 -5.01 13.42
CA ASN A 146 8.57 -5.07 12.10
C ASN A 146 8.01 -3.68 11.73
N ASP A 147 8.61 -3.06 10.73
CA ASP A 147 8.17 -1.77 10.17
C ASP A 147 7.92 -1.85 8.66
N ALA A 148 7.72 -3.07 8.15
CA ALA A 148 7.52 -3.38 6.75
C ALA A 148 6.07 -3.76 6.46
N PHE A 149 5.13 -2.84 6.63
CA PHE A 149 3.71 -3.11 6.40
C PHE A 149 3.44 -3.62 4.97
N GLY A 150 4.09 -3.04 3.94
CA GLY A 150 3.96 -3.49 2.56
C GLY A 150 4.32 -4.96 2.31
N ALA A 151 5.14 -5.56 3.19
CA ALA A 151 5.51 -6.97 3.14
C ALA A 151 4.73 -7.86 4.13
N ALA A 152 3.91 -7.28 5.02
CA ALA A 152 3.22 -7.99 6.11
C ALA A 152 2.22 -9.06 5.65
N HIS A 153 1.77 -8.99 4.39
CA HIS A 153 0.90 -9.98 3.76
C HIS A 153 1.62 -11.27 3.32
N ARG A 154 2.93 -11.35 3.50
CA ARG A 154 3.78 -12.49 3.07
C ARG A 154 4.35 -13.21 4.29
N ALA A 155 4.28 -14.54 4.27
CA ALA A 155 4.88 -15.39 5.29
C ALA A 155 6.36 -15.68 4.99
N HIS A 156 7.20 -14.63 4.93
CA HIS A 156 8.64 -14.75 4.68
C HIS A 156 9.44 -14.90 5.99
N ALA A 157 10.66 -15.43 5.90
CA ALA A 157 11.52 -15.68 7.06
C ALA A 157 11.78 -14.41 7.89
N SER A 158 12.03 -13.27 7.22
CA SER A 158 12.26 -12.00 7.89
C SER A 158 10.98 -11.37 8.48
N ILE A 159 9.79 -11.82 8.10
CA ILE A 159 8.49 -11.29 8.53
C ILE A 159 7.88 -12.13 9.65
N VAL A 160 7.77 -13.44 9.44
CA VAL A 160 7.12 -14.37 10.38
C VAL A 160 8.10 -15.33 11.03
N GLY A 161 9.28 -15.54 10.42
CA GLY A 161 10.31 -16.46 10.92
C GLY A 161 11.08 -15.88 12.10
N ILE A 162 11.68 -14.69 11.96
CA ILE A 162 12.49 -14.05 13.01
C ILE A 162 11.76 -13.97 14.35
N PRO A 163 10.48 -13.51 14.44
CA PRO A 163 9.75 -13.43 15.72
C PRO A 163 9.65 -14.73 16.50
N ARG A 164 9.79 -15.89 15.84
CA ARG A 164 9.78 -17.20 16.52
C ARG A 164 11.06 -17.48 17.31
N PHE A 165 12.15 -16.78 17.00
CA PHE A 165 13.46 -17.01 17.59
C PHE A 165 13.99 -15.84 18.40
N ILE A 166 13.31 -14.69 18.40
CA ILE A 166 13.60 -13.53 19.24
C ILE A 166 12.47 -13.35 20.26
N LYS A 167 12.82 -13.28 21.55
CA LYS A 167 11.84 -13.17 22.64
C LYS A 167 11.06 -11.86 22.61
N THR A 168 11.70 -10.78 22.17
CA THR A 168 11.12 -9.43 22.15
C THR A 168 10.88 -8.98 20.73
N ALA A 169 9.60 -8.87 20.35
CA ALA A 169 9.18 -8.40 19.04
C ALA A 169 8.13 -7.30 19.18
N ALA A 170 8.15 -6.31 18.28
CA ALA A 170 7.20 -5.20 18.29
C ALA A 170 6.99 -4.61 16.90
N ALA A 171 5.91 -3.84 16.73
CA ALA A 171 5.64 -3.03 15.55
C ALA A 171 6.42 -1.72 15.61
N GLY A 172 7.01 -1.29 14.49
CA GLY A 172 7.54 0.05 14.31
C GLY A 172 6.43 1.09 14.08
N TYR A 173 6.81 2.34 13.96
CA TYR A 173 5.86 3.45 13.81
C TYR A 173 5.07 3.43 12.50
N LEU A 174 5.71 3.03 11.39
CA LEU A 174 4.99 2.88 10.12
C LEU A 174 3.92 1.79 10.24
N MET A 175 4.29 0.62 10.76
CA MET A 175 3.38 -0.49 10.98
C MET A 175 2.21 -0.08 11.90
N LYS A 176 2.50 0.63 13.00
CA LYS A 176 1.50 1.17 13.93
C LYS A 176 0.50 2.09 13.21
N LYS A 177 1.00 3.07 12.45
CA LYS A 177 0.16 4.00 11.67
C LYS A 177 -0.72 3.28 10.68
N GLU A 178 -0.18 2.35 9.91
CA GLU A 178 -0.95 1.59 8.91
C GLU A 178 -2.11 0.82 9.58
N ILE A 179 -1.85 0.19 10.73
CA ILE A 179 -2.89 -0.52 11.50
C ILE A 179 -3.95 0.46 12.01
N GLU A 180 -3.53 1.56 12.65
CA GLU A 180 -4.43 2.55 13.25
C GLU A 180 -5.35 3.18 12.21
N TYR A 181 -4.80 3.64 11.07
CA TYR A 181 -5.61 4.28 10.03
C TYR A 181 -6.51 3.30 9.29
N LEU A 182 -5.97 2.17 8.82
CA LEU A 182 -6.74 1.24 8.01
C LEU A 182 -7.78 0.46 8.82
N GLN A 183 -7.40 -0.05 9.99
CA GLN A 183 -8.35 -0.79 10.83
C GLN A 183 -9.30 0.15 11.58
N GLY A 184 -8.80 1.27 12.10
CA GLY A 184 -9.61 2.25 12.80
C GLY A 184 -10.74 2.78 11.91
N ALA A 185 -10.40 3.18 10.68
CA ALA A 185 -11.37 3.69 9.72
C ALA A 185 -12.41 2.65 9.27
N VAL A 186 -12.04 1.36 9.23
CA VAL A 186 -12.97 0.29 8.79
C VAL A 186 -13.78 -0.29 9.96
N ALA A 187 -13.17 -0.39 11.16
CA ALA A 187 -13.83 -1.00 12.31
C ALA A 187 -14.85 -0.07 12.98
N ASP A 188 -14.52 1.22 13.10
CA ASP A 188 -15.35 2.22 13.78
C ASP A 188 -15.26 3.58 13.04
N PRO A 189 -15.81 3.69 11.83
CA PRO A 189 -15.71 4.90 11.02
C PRO A 189 -16.59 6.03 11.58
N ILE A 190 -16.06 7.25 11.52
CA ILE A 190 -16.93 8.44 11.69
C ILE A 190 -17.77 8.55 10.42
N ARG A 191 -19.09 8.61 10.59
CA ARG A 191 -20.05 8.61 9.48
C ARG A 191 -20.45 10.02 9.04
N PRO A 192 -20.79 10.24 7.76
CA PRO A 192 -20.86 9.24 6.67
C PRO A 192 -19.50 8.71 6.23
N PHE A 193 -19.42 7.38 6.04
CA PHE A 193 -18.25 6.69 5.51
C PHE A 193 -18.42 6.41 4.01
N VAL A 194 -17.50 6.91 3.19
CA VAL A 194 -17.49 6.76 1.73
C VAL A 194 -16.32 5.89 1.31
N ALA A 195 -16.60 4.85 0.55
CA ALA A 195 -15.56 4.08 -0.16
C ALA A 195 -15.53 4.49 -1.64
N ILE A 196 -14.34 4.85 -2.13
CA ILE A 196 -14.08 5.13 -3.54
C ILE A 196 -13.24 3.97 -4.07
N LEU A 197 -13.79 3.21 -5.00
CA LEU A 197 -13.16 2.03 -5.57
C LEU A 197 -13.04 2.20 -7.08
N GLY A 198 -11.82 2.14 -7.58
CA GLY A 198 -11.52 2.28 -9.00
C GLY A 198 -10.51 1.24 -9.48
N GLY A 199 -9.84 1.54 -10.61
CA GLY A 199 -8.88 0.66 -11.25
C GLY A 199 -9.52 -0.22 -12.33
N ALA A 200 -8.73 -1.18 -12.86
CA ALA A 200 -9.09 -1.87 -14.09
C ALA A 200 -10.16 -2.97 -13.90
N LYS A 201 -10.09 -3.75 -12.80
CA LYS A 201 -10.82 -5.03 -12.69
C LYS A 201 -11.57 -5.17 -11.37
N VAL A 202 -12.81 -5.70 -11.45
CA VAL A 202 -13.65 -6.09 -10.30
C VAL A 202 -13.05 -7.28 -9.57
N SER A 203 -12.56 -8.29 -10.31
CA SER A 203 -11.99 -9.53 -9.76
C SER A 203 -10.86 -9.28 -8.75
N GLY A 204 -10.07 -8.23 -8.97
CA GLY A 204 -8.98 -7.84 -8.05
C GLY A 204 -9.45 -7.17 -6.75
N LYS A 205 -10.76 -6.89 -6.60
CA LYS A 205 -11.30 -6.12 -5.46
C LYS A 205 -12.54 -6.76 -4.82
N ILE A 206 -12.88 -8.00 -5.19
CA ILE A 206 -14.06 -8.72 -4.69
C ILE A 206 -14.13 -8.64 -3.15
N GLY A 207 -13.07 -9.08 -2.47
CA GLY A 207 -13.04 -9.10 -1.01
C GLY A 207 -13.15 -7.72 -0.37
N VAL A 208 -12.55 -6.70 -1.00
CA VAL A 208 -12.67 -5.29 -0.54
C VAL A 208 -14.11 -4.80 -0.68
N ILE A 209 -14.74 -5.03 -1.84
CA ILE A 209 -16.12 -4.62 -2.12
C ILE A 209 -17.08 -5.29 -1.12
N GLU A 210 -16.95 -6.60 -0.91
CA GLU A 210 -17.81 -7.36 0.01
C GLU A 210 -17.63 -6.94 1.47
N ASN A 211 -16.39 -6.72 1.91
CA ASN A 211 -16.11 -6.33 3.29
C ASN A 211 -16.54 -4.88 3.57
N LEU A 212 -16.18 -3.94 2.70
CA LEU A 212 -16.54 -2.54 2.85
C LEU A 212 -18.03 -2.29 2.63
N GLY A 213 -18.66 -2.98 1.67
CA GLY A 213 -20.11 -2.85 1.40
C GLY A 213 -21.01 -3.15 2.59
N LYS A 214 -20.49 -3.82 3.62
CA LYS A 214 -21.18 -4.05 4.91
C LYS A 214 -21.05 -2.89 5.89
N ARG A 215 -20.18 -1.92 5.63
CA ARG A 215 -19.72 -0.93 6.63
C ARG A 215 -19.89 0.52 6.19
N VAL A 216 -19.94 0.77 4.87
CA VAL A 216 -19.99 2.11 4.29
C VAL A 216 -21.42 2.62 4.15
N ASP A 217 -21.56 3.95 4.12
CA ASP A 217 -22.84 4.62 3.81
C ASP A 217 -22.96 4.89 2.31
N LYS A 218 -21.81 5.05 1.63
CA LYS A 218 -21.76 5.32 0.20
C LYS A 218 -20.59 4.56 -0.44
N VAL A 219 -20.83 4.06 -1.65
CA VAL A 219 -19.81 3.45 -2.52
C VAL A 219 -19.77 4.21 -3.84
N ILE A 220 -18.59 4.62 -4.25
CA ILE A 220 -18.32 5.20 -5.57
C ILE A 220 -17.49 4.21 -6.34
N ILE A 221 -17.94 3.78 -7.51
CA ILE A 221 -17.22 2.89 -8.41
C ILE A 221 -16.76 3.70 -9.63
N GLY A 222 -15.45 3.64 -9.93
CA GLY A 222 -14.84 4.30 -11.09
C GLY A 222 -13.85 3.41 -11.80
N GLY A 223 -13.11 4.00 -12.75
CA GLY A 223 -12.12 3.26 -13.55
C GLY A 223 -12.73 2.20 -14.46
N GLY A 224 -11.88 1.33 -14.99
CA GLY A 224 -12.29 0.26 -15.90
C GLY A 224 -13.32 -0.71 -15.31
N MET A 225 -13.24 -0.96 -13.98
CA MET A 225 -14.19 -1.83 -13.30
C MET A 225 -15.64 -1.32 -13.34
N ALA A 226 -15.86 -0.02 -13.52
CA ALA A 226 -17.20 0.55 -13.63
C ALA A 226 -17.97 0.00 -14.83
N PHE A 227 -17.29 -0.29 -15.95
CA PHE A 227 -17.93 -0.83 -17.16
C PHE A 227 -18.49 -2.24 -16.95
N THR A 228 -17.89 -3.04 -16.06
CA THR A 228 -18.46 -4.35 -15.68
C THR A 228 -19.80 -4.16 -14.96
N PHE A 229 -19.91 -3.19 -14.04
CA PHE A 229 -21.19 -2.86 -13.38
C PHE A 229 -22.21 -2.31 -14.38
N LEU A 230 -21.81 -1.39 -15.26
CA LEU A 230 -22.71 -0.78 -16.26
C LEU A 230 -23.26 -1.84 -17.24
N LYS A 231 -22.41 -2.75 -17.72
CA LYS A 231 -22.84 -3.88 -18.57
C LYS A 231 -23.77 -4.84 -17.83
N ALA A 232 -23.49 -5.13 -16.54
CA ALA A 232 -24.38 -5.94 -15.69
C ALA A 232 -25.77 -5.32 -15.53
N MET A 233 -25.88 -3.97 -15.65
CA MET A 233 -27.14 -3.22 -15.64
C MET A 233 -27.76 -3.08 -17.04
N GLY A 234 -27.17 -3.70 -18.07
CA GLY A 234 -27.73 -3.73 -19.43
C GLY A 234 -27.30 -2.58 -20.35
N LEU A 235 -26.27 -1.78 -19.98
CA LEU A 235 -25.77 -0.72 -20.83
C LEU A 235 -24.77 -1.25 -21.86
N GLU A 236 -24.79 -0.66 -23.07
CA GLU A 236 -23.76 -0.86 -24.08
C GLU A 236 -22.52 -0.05 -23.70
N ILE A 237 -21.36 -0.70 -23.70
CA ILE A 237 -20.11 -0.12 -23.20
C ILE A 237 -19.02 0.03 -24.29
N GLY A 238 -19.39 -0.16 -25.57
CA GLY A 238 -18.43 -0.17 -26.67
C GLY A 238 -17.35 -1.26 -26.51
N ASN A 239 -16.09 -0.87 -26.73
CA ASN A 239 -14.92 -1.73 -26.52
C ASN A 239 -14.26 -1.50 -25.14
N SER A 240 -14.98 -0.89 -24.19
CA SER A 240 -14.46 -0.63 -22.85
C SER A 240 -14.07 -1.93 -22.15
N LEU A 241 -13.13 -1.81 -21.19
CA LEU A 241 -12.69 -2.96 -20.41
C LEU A 241 -13.85 -3.57 -19.62
N VAL A 242 -14.02 -4.89 -19.70
CA VAL A 242 -15.07 -5.61 -19.01
C VAL A 242 -14.60 -7.00 -18.59
N GLU A 243 -15.13 -7.50 -17.48
CA GLU A 243 -14.97 -8.89 -17.03
C GLU A 243 -16.35 -9.57 -17.12
N ASP A 244 -16.59 -10.30 -18.21
CA ASP A 244 -17.89 -10.92 -18.47
C ASP A 244 -18.27 -12.01 -17.45
N ASP A 245 -17.30 -12.66 -16.87
CA ASP A 245 -17.44 -13.63 -15.78
C ASP A 245 -17.80 -12.98 -14.44
N MET A 246 -17.71 -11.64 -14.31
CA MET A 246 -18.04 -10.88 -13.11
C MET A 246 -19.40 -10.16 -13.18
N LEU A 247 -20.17 -10.30 -14.25
CA LEU A 247 -21.44 -9.56 -14.43
C LEU A 247 -22.47 -9.90 -13.34
N ASP A 248 -22.66 -11.18 -13.03
CA ASP A 248 -23.60 -11.61 -12.00
C ASP A 248 -23.16 -11.17 -10.60
N PHE A 249 -21.86 -11.20 -10.33
CA PHE A 249 -21.28 -10.67 -9.09
C PHE A 249 -21.54 -9.16 -8.98
N ALA A 250 -21.26 -8.38 -10.03
CA ALA A 250 -21.48 -6.93 -10.04
C ALA A 250 -22.96 -6.57 -9.81
N ARG A 251 -23.89 -7.31 -10.45
CA ARG A 251 -25.34 -7.15 -10.24
C ARG A 251 -25.71 -7.43 -8.79
N GLY A 252 -25.26 -8.56 -8.24
CA GLY A 252 -25.54 -8.92 -6.84
C GLY A 252 -25.02 -7.90 -5.83
N ILE A 253 -23.81 -7.36 -6.04
CA ILE A 253 -23.26 -6.29 -5.18
C ILE A 253 -24.14 -5.03 -5.21
N HIS A 254 -24.56 -4.60 -6.41
CA HIS A 254 -25.43 -3.43 -6.56
C HIS A 254 -26.79 -3.63 -5.85
N GLU A 255 -27.43 -4.77 -6.05
CA GLU A 255 -28.68 -5.14 -5.39
C GLU A 255 -28.55 -5.18 -3.86
N HIS A 256 -27.49 -5.82 -3.35
CA HIS A 256 -27.22 -5.88 -1.92
C HIS A 256 -26.95 -4.51 -1.31
N ALA A 257 -26.28 -3.60 -2.03
CA ALA A 257 -26.08 -2.22 -1.59
C ALA A 257 -27.42 -1.49 -1.43
N LEU A 258 -28.31 -1.61 -2.43
CA LEU A 258 -29.64 -1.02 -2.40
C LEU A 258 -30.49 -1.55 -1.22
N LEU A 259 -30.52 -2.88 -1.01
CA LEU A 259 -31.25 -3.52 0.09
C LEU A 259 -30.76 -3.05 1.47
N ARG A 260 -29.49 -2.67 1.59
CA ARG A 260 -28.89 -2.15 2.84
C ARG A 260 -29.01 -0.64 3.01
N GLY A 261 -29.58 0.07 2.03
CA GLY A 261 -29.63 1.53 2.03
C GLY A 261 -28.28 2.21 1.77
N VAL A 262 -27.29 1.47 1.26
CA VAL A 262 -25.99 2.03 0.86
C VAL A 262 -26.19 2.77 -0.48
N LYS A 263 -25.79 4.04 -0.51
CA LYS A 263 -25.83 4.82 -1.75
C LYS A 263 -24.71 4.36 -2.69
N PHE A 264 -25.11 3.85 -3.84
CA PHE A 264 -24.18 3.29 -4.83
C PHE A 264 -24.07 4.23 -6.04
N TYR A 265 -22.86 4.73 -6.31
CA TYR A 265 -22.62 5.71 -7.38
C TYR A 265 -21.79 5.07 -8.48
N LEU A 266 -22.32 5.13 -9.70
CA LEU A 266 -21.63 4.78 -10.95
C LEU A 266 -21.43 6.05 -11.79
N PRO A 267 -20.44 6.07 -12.70
CA PRO A 267 -20.29 7.20 -13.62
C PRO A 267 -21.55 7.37 -14.48
N VAL A 268 -21.91 8.62 -14.75
CA VAL A 268 -23.05 9.00 -15.61
C VAL A 268 -22.60 9.46 -16.99
N ASP A 269 -21.33 9.86 -17.13
CA ASP A 269 -20.66 10.20 -18.38
C ASP A 269 -19.20 9.74 -18.36
N CYS A 270 -18.59 9.64 -19.52
CA CYS A 270 -17.17 9.28 -19.63
C CYS A 270 -16.47 10.03 -20.76
N VAL A 271 -15.16 10.11 -20.62
CA VAL A 271 -14.25 10.42 -21.72
C VAL A 271 -14.00 9.12 -22.49
N VAL A 272 -14.44 9.08 -23.73
CA VAL A 272 -14.20 7.94 -24.64
C VAL A 272 -13.13 8.28 -25.64
N ALA A 273 -12.41 7.27 -26.12
CA ALA A 273 -11.38 7.39 -27.13
C ALA A 273 -11.58 6.35 -28.25
N ALA A 274 -11.23 6.73 -29.48
CA ALA A 274 -11.26 5.82 -30.62
C ALA A 274 -10.15 4.75 -30.56
N GLY A 275 -9.09 5.01 -29.78
CA GLY A 275 -7.95 4.12 -29.52
C GLY A 275 -7.42 4.33 -28.10
N ARG A 276 -6.42 3.52 -27.71
CA ARG A 276 -5.79 3.61 -26.36
C ARG A 276 -4.46 4.35 -26.36
N GLU A 277 -3.96 4.70 -27.55
CA GLU A 277 -2.69 5.41 -27.75
C GLU A 277 -2.83 6.89 -27.39
N PRO A 278 -1.75 7.54 -26.96
CA PRO A 278 -1.71 8.99 -26.80
C PRO A 278 -2.04 9.71 -28.12
N GLY A 279 -2.96 10.69 -28.05
CA GLY A 279 -3.39 11.46 -29.22
C GLY A 279 -4.57 10.83 -30.01
N ALA A 280 -5.12 9.70 -29.55
CA ALA A 280 -6.36 9.18 -30.11
C ALA A 280 -7.51 10.21 -30.02
N GLU A 281 -8.42 10.20 -31.00
CA GLU A 281 -9.62 11.05 -30.95
C GLU A 281 -10.42 10.79 -29.68
N THR A 282 -10.81 11.85 -28.97
CA THR A 282 -11.55 11.77 -27.71
C THR A 282 -12.83 12.58 -27.77
N LYS A 283 -13.83 12.15 -27.02
CA LYS A 283 -15.06 12.90 -26.77
C LYS A 283 -15.67 12.55 -25.42
N ILE A 284 -16.51 13.42 -24.91
CA ILE A 284 -17.29 13.18 -23.70
C ILE A 284 -18.68 12.76 -24.12
N VAL A 285 -19.16 11.65 -23.57
CA VAL A 285 -20.48 11.10 -23.86
C VAL A 285 -21.17 10.63 -22.58
N PRO A 286 -22.51 10.68 -22.52
CA PRO A 286 -23.27 9.96 -21.50
C PRO A 286 -22.94 8.47 -21.53
N MET A 287 -23.03 7.78 -20.38
CA MET A 287 -22.71 6.33 -20.31
C MET A 287 -23.60 5.47 -21.23
N GLN A 288 -24.80 5.92 -21.57
CA GLN A 288 -25.74 5.25 -22.46
C GLN A 288 -25.38 5.42 -23.96
N GLU A 289 -24.45 6.32 -24.27
CA GLU A 289 -24.12 6.73 -25.66
C GLU A 289 -22.69 6.43 -26.05
N ILE A 290 -22.05 5.46 -25.37
CA ILE A 290 -20.69 5.03 -25.74
C ILE A 290 -20.73 4.42 -27.14
N PRO A 291 -20.01 4.99 -28.11
CA PRO A 291 -20.09 4.51 -29.49
C PRO A 291 -19.47 3.12 -29.63
N LYS A 292 -20.05 2.33 -30.52
CA LYS A 292 -19.47 1.03 -30.87
C LYS A 292 -18.04 1.20 -31.37
N GLY A 293 -17.13 0.37 -30.85
CA GLY A 293 -15.71 0.43 -31.21
C GLY A 293 -14.87 1.41 -30.39
N TRP A 294 -15.49 2.27 -29.57
CA TRP A 294 -14.78 3.23 -28.71
C TRP A 294 -14.56 2.66 -27.29
N TYR A 295 -13.56 3.20 -26.62
CA TYR A 295 -13.13 2.79 -25.28
C TYR A 295 -13.43 3.88 -24.25
N GLY A 296 -14.08 3.54 -23.15
CA GLY A 296 -14.16 4.42 -22.00
C GLY A 296 -12.80 4.48 -21.27
N MET A 297 -12.26 5.67 -21.12
CA MET A 297 -10.89 5.88 -20.64
C MET A 297 -10.82 6.64 -19.32
N ASP A 298 -11.78 7.51 -19.03
CA ASP A 298 -11.86 8.27 -17.77
C ASP A 298 -13.32 8.61 -17.47
N ILE A 299 -13.61 8.98 -16.23
CA ILE A 299 -14.91 9.56 -15.88
C ILE A 299 -15.06 10.96 -16.50
N GLY A 300 -16.30 11.29 -16.91
CA GLY A 300 -16.60 12.61 -17.47
C GLY A 300 -16.89 13.68 -16.39
N PRO A 301 -17.08 14.94 -16.80
CA PRO A 301 -17.27 16.06 -15.89
C PRO A 301 -18.58 15.99 -15.09
N ALA A 302 -19.64 15.37 -15.60
CA ALA A 302 -20.88 15.17 -14.85
C ALA A 302 -20.69 14.13 -13.73
N SER A 303 -19.93 13.06 -14.01
CA SER A 303 -19.54 12.06 -13.03
C SER A 303 -18.65 12.66 -11.93
N VAL A 304 -17.67 13.49 -12.31
CA VAL A 304 -16.82 14.22 -11.35
C VAL A 304 -17.68 15.05 -10.40
N ARG A 305 -18.65 15.80 -10.92
CA ARG A 305 -19.55 16.61 -10.10
C ARG A 305 -20.38 15.74 -9.15
N LEU A 306 -20.99 14.68 -9.65
CA LEU A 306 -21.77 13.73 -8.86
C LEU A 306 -20.95 13.11 -7.73
N PHE A 307 -19.73 12.70 -8.02
CA PHE A 307 -18.84 12.07 -7.04
C PHE A 307 -18.30 13.09 -6.03
N THR A 308 -18.01 14.31 -6.46
CA THR A 308 -17.65 15.42 -5.56
C THR A 308 -18.77 15.70 -4.55
N GLU A 309 -20.02 15.78 -4.99
CA GLU A 309 -21.18 15.93 -4.10
C GLU A 309 -21.33 14.73 -3.14
N ALA A 310 -21.03 13.52 -3.62
CA ALA A 310 -21.10 12.33 -2.78
C ALA A 310 -20.05 12.33 -1.64
N VAL A 311 -18.86 12.90 -1.85
CA VAL A 311 -17.80 12.97 -0.83
C VAL A 311 -17.88 14.22 0.05
N GLN A 312 -18.58 15.29 -0.38
CA GLN A 312 -18.56 16.59 0.28
C GLN A 312 -18.98 16.57 1.75
N ASN A 313 -19.92 15.72 2.13
CA ASN A 313 -20.38 15.58 3.52
C ASN A 313 -19.83 14.35 4.23
N ALA A 314 -18.84 13.66 3.65
CA ALA A 314 -18.19 12.53 4.28
C ALA A 314 -17.44 12.94 5.56
N LYS A 315 -17.28 11.99 6.48
CA LYS A 315 -16.41 12.13 7.65
C LYS A 315 -15.27 11.12 7.64
N THR A 316 -15.44 10.04 6.88
CA THR A 316 -14.38 9.09 6.56
C THR A 316 -14.42 8.78 5.07
N ILE A 317 -13.30 8.87 4.40
CA ILE A 317 -13.14 8.50 2.98
C ILE A 317 -12.01 7.49 2.88
N LEU A 318 -12.28 6.37 2.25
CA LEU A 318 -11.29 5.38 1.85
C LEU A 318 -11.26 5.31 0.33
N TRP A 319 -10.10 5.60 -0.27
CA TRP A 319 -9.94 5.57 -1.72
C TRP A 319 -8.91 4.55 -2.16
N ASN A 320 -9.32 3.63 -3.05
CA ASN A 320 -8.46 2.60 -3.62
C ASN A 320 -8.76 2.38 -5.11
N GLY A 321 -7.90 2.84 -5.98
CA GLY A 321 -7.93 2.71 -7.44
C GLY A 321 -8.34 3.99 -8.16
N PRO A 322 -7.64 4.35 -9.25
CA PRO A 322 -7.90 5.55 -10.05
C PRO A 322 -9.24 5.46 -10.78
N MET A 323 -9.76 6.63 -11.22
CA MET A 323 -11.03 6.76 -11.91
C MET A 323 -10.92 6.60 -13.43
N GLY A 324 -9.71 6.64 -13.99
CA GLY A 324 -9.42 6.51 -15.41
C GLY A 324 -7.98 6.07 -15.64
N VAL A 325 -7.53 6.12 -16.91
CA VAL A 325 -6.15 5.82 -17.34
C VAL A 325 -5.28 7.06 -17.08
N PHE A 326 -5.05 7.33 -15.80
CA PHE A 326 -4.43 8.57 -15.29
C PHE A 326 -2.97 8.76 -15.73
N GLU A 327 -2.32 7.71 -16.24
CA GLU A 327 -0.97 7.77 -16.79
C GLU A 327 -0.90 8.56 -18.09
N VAL A 328 -2.02 8.67 -18.81
CA VAL A 328 -2.18 9.44 -20.05
C VAL A 328 -2.89 10.74 -19.72
N ASP A 329 -2.27 11.88 -20.02
CA ASP A 329 -2.77 13.21 -19.66
C ASP A 329 -4.22 13.47 -20.12
N ALA A 330 -4.58 13.04 -21.32
CA ALA A 330 -5.94 13.16 -21.86
C ALA A 330 -7.02 12.41 -21.04
N PHE A 331 -6.63 11.42 -20.21
CA PHE A 331 -7.51 10.53 -19.45
C PHE A 331 -7.26 10.61 -17.94
N SER A 332 -6.53 11.65 -17.48
CA SER A 332 -6.14 11.83 -16.08
C SER A 332 -7.07 12.76 -15.30
N ARG A 333 -7.86 13.57 -16.00
CA ARG A 333 -8.60 14.70 -15.42
C ARG A 333 -9.65 14.28 -14.41
N GLY A 334 -10.34 13.17 -14.65
CA GLY A 334 -11.31 12.62 -13.71
C GLY A 334 -10.67 12.18 -12.40
N THR A 335 -9.53 11.48 -12.49
CA THR A 335 -8.77 11.05 -11.31
C THR A 335 -8.19 12.24 -10.54
N GLN A 336 -7.63 13.24 -11.24
CA GLN A 336 -7.10 14.46 -10.61
C GLN A 336 -8.21 15.26 -9.91
N ALA A 337 -9.36 15.44 -10.56
CA ALA A 337 -10.50 16.12 -9.97
C ALA A 337 -10.99 15.42 -8.70
N MET A 338 -11.02 14.08 -8.69
CA MET A 338 -11.34 13.32 -7.49
C MET A 338 -10.28 13.48 -6.40
N ALA A 339 -8.98 13.54 -6.74
CA ALA A 339 -7.93 13.81 -5.76
C ALA A 339 -8.16 15.17 -5.07
N HIS A 340 -8.44 16.21 -5.84
CA HIS A 340 -8.79 17.53 -5.29
C HIS A 340 -10.08 17.50 -4.45
N ALA A 341 -11.11 16.77 -4.89
CA ALA A 341 -12.36 16.66 -4.13
C ALA A 341 -12.16 15.97 -2.79
N VAL A 342 -11.37 14.90 -2.74
CA VAL A 342 -11.03 14.16 -1.52
C VAL A 342 -10.15 15.00 -0.60
N ALA A 343 -9.14 15.69 -1.15
CA ALA A 343 -8.24 16.58 -0.40
C ALA A 343 -8.98 17.73 0.28
N ASN A 344 -10.01 18.28 -0.37
CA ASN A 344 -10.81 19.38 0.15
C ASN A 344 -12.01 18.92 1.03
N ALA A 345 -12.21 17.61 1.20
CA ALA A 345 -13.28 17.11 2.07
C ALA A 345 -12.88 17.26 3.55
N TYR A 346 -13.83 17.76 4.37
CA TYR A 346 -13.62 17.81 5.83
C TYR A 346 -13.86 16.41 6.45
N ALA A 347 -12.95 15.51 6.17
CA ALA A 347 -13.04 14.09 6.49
C ALA A 347 -11.66 13.49 6.83
N LEU A 348 -11.67 12.35 7.51
CA LEU A 348 -10.50 11.47 7.57
C LEU A 348 -10.33 10.81 6.20
N THR A 349 -9.29 11.21 5.47
CA THR A 349 -9.02 10.74 4.10
C THR A 349 -7.89 9.73 4.08
N ILE A 350 -8.20 8.51 3.65
CA ILE A 350 -7.25 7.39 3.59
C ILE A 350 -7.13 6.94 2.13
N VAL A 351 -5.92 6.96 1.62
CA VAL A 351 -5.60 6.54 0.26
C VAL A 351 -4.74 5.28 0.31
N GLY A 352 -5.08 4.28 -0.49
CA GLY A 352 -4.34 3.03 -0.54
C GLY A 352 -4.28 2.43 -1.94
N GLY A 353 -3.17 1.74 -2.22
CA GLY A 353 -2.88 1.15 -3.52
C GLY A 353 -1.88 1.98 -4.33
N GLY A 354 -0.91 1.30 -4.97
CA GLY A 354 0.20 1.97 -5.66
C GLY A 354 -0.25 2.95 -6.74
N GLU A 355 -1.19 2.54 -7.60
CA GLU A 355 -1.74 3.39 -8.67
C GLU A 355 -2.49 4.61 -8.10
N THR A 356 -3.23 4.44 -7.00
CA THR A 356 -3.94 5.55 -6.36
C THR A 356 -2.97 6.55 -5.74
N ASN A 357 -1.93 6.04 -5.07
CA ASN A 357 -0.89 6.87 -4.47
C ASN A 357 -0.15 7.69 -5.54
N ASP A 358 0.20 7.06 -6.68
CA ASP A 358 0.82 7.75 -7.81
C ASP A 358 -0.11 8.81 -8.39
N ALA A 359 -1.39 8.51 -8.58
CA ALA A 359 -2.38 9.45 -9.06
C ALA A 359 -2.55 10.67 -8.13
N VAL A 360 -2.63 10.44 -6.82
CA VAL A 360 -2.72 11.51 -5.80
C VAL A 360 -1.44 12.33 -5.76
N HIS A 361 -0.28 11.70 -5.89
CA HIS A 361 1.02 12.38 -5.96
C HIS A 361 1.11 13.29 -7.20
N ARG A 362 0.73 12.78 -8.37
CA ARG A 362 0.68 13.59 -9.62
C ARG A 362 -0.29 14.76 -9.56
N ALA A 363 -1.38 14.62 -8.81
CA ALA A 363 -2.32 15.71 -8.55
C ALA A 363 -1.79 16.74 -7.55
N GLY A 364 -0.65 16.49 -6.88
CA GLY A 364 -0.06 17.36 -5.86
C GLY A 364 -0.76 17.33 -4.51
N GLU A 365 -1.59 16.30 -4.25
CA GLU A 365 -2.48 16.25 -3.07
C GLU A 365 -2.03 15.26 -1.98
N SER A 366 -0.81 14.70 -2.09
CA SER A 366 -0.33 13.72 -1.10
C SER A 366 -0.31 14.27 0.33
N GLU A 367 0.12 15.52 0.52
CA GLU A 367 0.20 16.18 1.82
C GLU A 367 -1.17 16.61 2.37
N SER A 368 -2.19 16.71 1.50
CA SER A 368 -3.56 17.06 1.84
C SER A 368 -4.38 15.85 2.32
N MET A 369 -3.87 14.63 2.12
CA MET A 369 -4.51 13.41 2.62
C MET A 369 -4.14 13.16 4.08
N SER A 370 -5.11 12.72 4.89
CA SER A 370 -4.84 12.36 6.29
C SER A 370 -3.87 11.18 6.40
N PHE A 371 -3.95 10.24 5.46
CA PHE A 371 -3.05 9.10 5.40
C PHE A 371 -2.95 8.51 3.98
N VAL A 372 -1.72 8.34 3.51
CA VAL A 372 -1.40 7.63 2.26
C VAL A 372 -0.67 6.34 2.64
N SER A 373 -1.34 5.20 2.47
CA SER A 373 -0.81 3.89 2.82
C SER A 373 0.31 3.48 1.87
N THR A 374 1.41 3.00 2.43
CA THR A 374 2.54 2.44 1.66
C THR A 374 2.39 0.94 1.41
N GLY A 375 1.32 0.32 1.93
CA GLY A 375 1.17 -1.12 2.04
C GLY A 375 0.84 -1.87 0.75
N GLY A 376 0.31 -1.19 -0.27
CA GLY A 376 -0.05 -1.85 -1.54
C GLY A 376 -0.92 -3.08 -1.36
N GLY A 377 -0.36 -4.28 -1.65
CA GLY A 377 -1.08 -5.55 -1.50
C GLY A 377 -1.48 -5.88 -0.05
N ALA A 378 -0.69 -5.47 0.94
CA ALA A 378 -1.03 -5.65 2.35
C ALA A 378 -2.25 -4.80 2.74
N THR A 379 -2.33 -3.57 2.23
CA THR A 379 -3.50 -2.70 2.41
C THR A 379 -4.76 -3.36 1.86
N LEU A 380 -4.71 -3.90 0.63
CA LEU A 380 -5.86 -4.60 0.03
C LEU A 380 -6.30 -5.77 0.88
N GLN A 381 -5.38 -6.66 1.29
CA GLN A 381 -5.73 -7.81 2.12
C GLN A 381 -6.32 -7.43 3.47
N LEU A 382 -5.81 -6.36 4.10
CA LEU A 382 -6.39 -5.85 5.34
C LEU A 382 -7.81 -5.31 5.13
N LEU A 383 -8.04 -4.57 4.04
CA LEU A 383 -9.36 -4.06 3.65
C LEU A 383 -10.35 -5.18 3.27
N GLU A 384 -9.86 -6.31 2.79
CA GLU A 384 -10.64 -7.53 2.59
C GLU A 384 -11.04 -8.22 3.91
N GLY A 385 -10.50 -7.76 5.04
CA GLY A 385 -10.71 -8.37 6.35
C GLY A 385 -9.84 -9.59 6.61
N LYS A 386 -8.81 -9.82 5.79
CA LYS A 386 -7.86 -10.92 5.97
C LYS A 386 -6.83 -10.60 7.06
N GLU A 387 -6.45 -11.61 7.82
CA GLU A 387 -5.34 -11.49 8.75
C GLU A 387 -4.01 -11.44 7.98
N LEU A 388 -3.16 -10.48 8.33
CA LEU A 388 -1.83 -10.38 7.75
C LEU A 388 -0.83 -11.22 8.55
N PRO A 389 -0.10 -12.18 7.94
CA PRO A 389 0.88 -13.02 8.65
C PRO A 389 1.89 -12.23 9.47
N GLY A 390 2.36 -11.10 8.93
CA GLY A 390 3.33 -10.24 9.61
C GLY A 390 2.76 -9.52 10.84
N LEU A 391 1.45 -9.31 10.91
CA LEU A 391 0.78 -8.81 12.12
C LEU A 391 0.52 -9.94 13.10
N ALA A 392 0.06 -11.09 12.61
CA ALA A 392 -0.18 -12.28 13.45
C ALA A 392 1.09 -12.73 14.20
N ALA A 393 2.26 -12.58 13.58
CA ALA A 393 3.55 -12.94 14.17
C ALA A 393 4.04 -12.00 15.28
N LEU A 394 3.47 -10.80 15.42
CA LEU A 394 3.80 -9.87 16.50
C LEU A 394 2.95 -10.15 17.74
N PRO A 395 3.52 -10.00 18.96
CA PRO A 395 2.76 -10.13 20.19
C PRO A 395 1.71 -9.03 20.30
N ASP A 396 0.60 -9.37 20.95
CA ASP A 396 -0.41 -8.39 21.30
C ASP A 396 0.10 -7.46 22.40
N GLN A 397 -0.45 -6.24 22.46
CA GLN A 397 -0.20 -5.29 23.52
C GLN A 397 -0.64 -5.89 24.86
N GLU A 398 0.23 -5.86 25.87
CA GLU A 398 -0.13 -6.24 27.23
C GLU A 398 -1.18 -5.26 27.77
N ARG A 399 -2.24 -5.79 28.41
CA ARG A 399 -3.35 -4.99 28.95
C ARG A 399 -2.94 -4.28 30.24
#